data_6b6868526788362ed35da8a15f2acc1f
#
_entry.id   6b6868526788362ed35da8a15f2acc1f
#
_cell.length_a   1.000
_cell.length_b   1.000
_cell.length_c   1.000
_cell.angle_alpha   90.00
_cell.angle_beta   90.00
_cell.angle_gamma   90.00
#
_symmetry.space_group_name_H-M   'P 1'
#
loop_
_entity.id
_entity.type
_entity.pdbx_description
1 polymer ?
#
loop_
_entity_poly.entity_id
_entity_poly.type
_entity_poly.pdbx_seq_one_letter_code
_entity_poly.pdbx_strand_id
1 'polypeptide(L)'
;MKKSRSIICCALCLCLAAALCACSTKDGEDKSDIPNPVHGSSAEEFKAAGINMPEFEGKTPVYSTIDGDKTLYQADYGDFVIRAQETDRQEDISGMNYDWTEDPIMTLELLQGDPVAKLDGNGAGIIYWYLGGRSWSAAMTQGADVDTLRSLYFKTAELNP
;
A
#
# COMPACT_ATOMS: atom_id res chain seq x y z
N MET A 1 -6.62 -25.21 -67.51
CA MET A 1 -6.00 -24.11 -66.71
C MET A 1 -6.63 -23.98 -65.34
N LYS A 2 -6.78 -25.05 -64.51
CA LYS A 2 -7.40 -24.99 -63.15
C LYS A 2 -6.46 -25.46 -62.00
N LYS A 3 -5.27 -26.00 -62.31
CA LYS A 3 -4.35 -26.52 -61.27
C LYS A 3 -3.39 -25.47 -60.67
N SER A 4 -3.21 -24.32 -61.29
CA SER A 4 -2.27 -23.27 -60.80
C SER A 4 -2.79 -22.44 -59.67
N ARG A 5 -4.11 -22.28 -59.51
CA ARG A 5 -4.70 -21.45 -58.46
C ARG A 5 -4.71 -22.14 -57.08
N SER A 6 -4.71 -23.47 -57.05
CA SER A 6 -4.74 -24.24 -55.78
C SER A 6 -3.39 -24.27 -55.09
N ILE A 7 -2.29 -24.23 -55.85
CA ILE A 7 -0.92 -24.26 -55.30
C ILE A 7 -0.52 -22.92 -54.65
N ILE A 8 -1.01 -21.80 -55.23
CA ILE A 8 -0.74 -20.48 -54.70
C ILE A 8 -1.47 -20.26 -53.36
N CYS A 9 -2.69 -20.78 -53.20
CA CYS A 9 -3.43 -20.68 -51.94
C CYS A 9 -2.77 -21.46 -50.80
N CYS A 10 -2.22 -22.66 -51.07
CA CYS A 10 -1.51 -23.45 -50.06
C CYS A 10 -0.17 -22.79 -49.61
N ALA A 11 0.53 -22.13 -50.54
CA ALA A 11 1.78 -21.42 -50.22
C ALA A 11 1.52 -20.20 -49.35
N LEU A 12 0.41 -19.48 -49.60
CA LEU A 12 0.04 -18.32 -48.75
C LEU A 12 -0.40 -18.75 -47.35
N CYS A 13 -1.12 -19.87 -47.20
CA CYS A 13 -1.51 -20.38 -45.87
C CYS A 13 -0.31 -20.87 -45.05
N LEU A 14 0.71 -21.44 -45.66
CA LEU A 14 1.93 -21.83 -44.94
C LEU A 14 2.78 -20.66 -44.49
N CYS A 15 2.80 -19.57 -45.23
CA CYS A 15 3.52 -18.34 -44.81
C CYS A 15 2.82 -17.63 -43.66
N LEU A 16 1.47 -17.68 -43.57
CA LEU A 16 0.74 -17.09 -42.44
C LEU A 16 0.89 -17.90 -41.15
N ALA A 17 1.03 -19.23 -41.24
CA ALA A 17 1.26 -20.09 -40.08
C ALA A 17 2.66 -19.92 -39.46
N ALA A 18 3.66 -19.56 -40.27
CA ALA A 18 5.03 -19.30 -39.79
C ALA A 18 5.19 -17.92 -39.12
N ALA A 19 4.31 -16.96 -39.42
CA ALA A 19 4.35 -15.64 -38.81
C ALA A 19 3.75 -15.58 -37.38
N LEU A 20 3.00 -16.62 -36.98
CA LEU A 20 2.38 -16.69 -35.64
C LEU A 20 3.27 -17.39 -34.60
N CYS A 21 4.40 -18.00 -35.01
CA CYS A 21 5.33 -18.64 -34.08
C CYS A 21 6.55 -17.80 -33.71
N ALA A 22 6.61 -16.52 -34.13
CA ALA A 22 7.72 -15.62 -33.83
C ALA A 22 7.39 -14.67 -32.65
N CYS A 23 6.52 -15.08 -31.70
CA CYS A 23 6.54 -14.50 -30.36
C CYS A 23 7.61 -15.25 -29.57
N SER A 24 8.85 -14.94 -29.91
CA SER A 24 10.02 -15.32 -29.14
C SER A 24 9.96 -14.58 -27.81
N THR A 25 9.82 -15.35 -26.74
CA THR A 25 10.16 -14.96 -25.38
C THR A 25 11.49 -14.22 -25.39
N LYS A 26 11.47 -12.90 -25.29
CA LYS A 26 12.60 -12.17 -24.75
C LYS A 26 12.56 -12.41 -23.25
N ASP A 27 13.46 -13.25 -22.77
CA ASP A 27 13.93 -13.22 -21.40
C ASP A 27 14.64 -11.86 -21.19
N GLY A 28 13.86 -10.83 -20.96
CA GLY A 28 14.23 -9.60 -20.34
C GLY A 28 13.53 -9.62 -19.01
N GLU A 29 14.28 -9.71 -17.93
CA GLU A 29 13.80 -9.40 -16.60
C GLU A 29 13.36 -7.91 -16.55
N ASP A 30 12.19 -7.62 -17.13
CA ASP A 30 11.40 -6.50 -16.68
C ASP A 30 10.88 -6.90 -15.30
N LYS A 31 11.61 -6.50 -14.27
CA LYS A 31 11.05 -6.31 -12.93
C LYS A 31 10.10 -5.10 -12.99
N SER A 32 9.14 -5.14 -13.93
CA SER A 32 8.09 -4.18 -14.07
C SER A 32 7.05 -4.47 -13.02
N ASP A 33 6.95 -3.61 -12.01
CA ASP A 33 5.72 -3.15 -11.38
C ASP A 33 4.64 -4.22 -11.09
N ILE A 34 5.05 -5.41 -10.62
CA ILE A 34 4.11 -6.28 -9.93
C ILE A 34 3.91 -5.62 -8.57
N PRO A 35 2.70 -5.11 -8.26
CA PRO A 35 2.43 -4.59 -6.93
C PRO A 35 2.86 -5.62 -5.91
N ASN A 36 3.52 -5.20 -4.84
CA ASN A 36 3.92 -6.09 -3.76
C ASN A 36 2.71 -6.96 -3.37
N PRO A 37 2.89 -8.30 -3.28
CA PRO A 37 1.79 -9.20 -2.96
C PRO A 37 1.11 -8.79 -1.64
N VAL A 38 -0.22 -8.74 -1.67
CA VAL A 38 -1.06 -8.47 -0.49
C VAL A 38 -1.63 -9.79 0.00
N HIS A 39 -1.39 -10.12 1.25
CA HIS A 39 -1.87 -11.33 1.91
C HIS A 39 -2.87 -10.99 3.00
N GLY A 40 -3.95 -11.77 3.12
CA GLY A 40 -4.85 -11.69 4.27
C GLY A 40 -4.10 -12.07 5.55
N SER A 41 -4.40 -11.41 6.66
CA SER A 41 -3.80 -11.64 7.96
C SER A 41 -4.84 -11.62 9.08
N SER A 42 -4.42 -11.78 10.33
CA SER A 42 -5.29 -11.77 11.51
C SER A 42 -4.72 -10.90 12.63
N ALA A 43 -5.56 -10.57 13.61
CA ALA A 43 -5.16 -9.86 14.81
C ALA A 43 -4.09 -10.62 15.61
N GLU A 44 -4.16 -11.95 15.62
CA GLU A 44 -3.21 -12.84 16.31
C GLU A 44 -1.82 -12.77 15.66
N GLU A 45 -1.76 -12.74 14.32
CA GLU A 45 -0.51 -12.60 13.59
C GLU A 45 0.14 -11.24 13.81
N PHE A 46 -0.66 -10.16 13.87
CA PHE A 46 -0.18 -8.83 14.22
C PHE A 46 0.40 -8.80 15.65
N LYS A 47 -0.32 -9.40 16.63
CA LYS A 47 0.19 -9.52 18.01
C LYS A 47 1.47 -10.33 18.09
N ALA A 48 1.59 -11.40 17.32
CA ALA A 48 2.81 -12.22 17.26
C ALA A 48 4.01 -11.41 16.71
N ALA A 49 3.74 -10.44 15.82
CA ALA A 49 4.73 -9.48 15.32
C ALA A 49 4.96 -8.30 16.29
N GLY A 50 4.31 -8.28 17.46
CA GLY A 50 4.42 -7.19 18.44
C GLY A 50 3.67 -5.92 18.02
N ILE A 51 2.62 -6.06 17.21
CA ILE A 51 1.78 -4.96 16.73
C ILE A 51 0.38 -5.11 17.34
N ASN A 52 -0.05 -4.11 18.10
CA ASN A 52 -1.38 -4.06 18.70
C ASN A 52 -2.21 -2.99 17.99
N MET A 53 -3.27 -3.41 17.29
CA MET A 53 -4.19 -2.48 16.64
C MET A 53 -5.32 -2.09 17.59
N PRO A 54 -5.68 -0.80 17.64
CA PRO A 54 -6.73 -0.31 18.52
C PRO A 54 -8.12 -0.78 18.08
N GLU A 55 -9.00 -0.94 19.06
CA GLU A 55 -10.42 -1.17 18.82
C GLU A 55 -11.15 0.17 18.67
N PHE A 56 -12.05 0.25 17.68
CA PHE A 56 -12.92 1.39 17.47
C PHE A 56 -14.38 0.92 17.49
N GLU A 57 -15.21 1.65 18.19
CA GLU A 57 -16.64 1.30 18.33
C GLU A 57 -17.30 1.19 16.94
N GLY A 58 -18.02 0.09 16.72
CA GLY A 58 -18.72 -0.19 15.47
C GLY A 58 -17.84 -0.49 14.27
N LYS A 59 -16.53 -0.68 14.44
CA LYS A 59 -15.59 -1.01 13.36
C LYS A 59 -14.90 -2.35 13.57
N THR A 60 -14.83 -3.11 12.51
CA THR A 60 -14.07 -4.38 12.47
C THR A 60 -13.01 -4.25 11.41
N PRO A 61 -11.72 -4.24 11.77
CA PRO A 61 -10.65 -4.08 10.80
C PRO A 61 -10.48 -5.32 9.91
N VAL A 62 -10.12 -5.10 8.66
CA VAL A 62 -9.60 -6.13 7.76
C VAL A 62 -8.08 -6.07 7.84
N TYR A 63 -7.46 -7.17 8.29
CA TYR A 63 -6.02 -7.27 8.44
C TYR A 63 -5.38 -7.81 7.17
N SER A 64 -4.28 -7.22 6.77
CA SER A 64 -3.44 -7.68 5.66
C SER A 64 -1.98 -7.37 5.88
N THR A 65 -1.11 -8.11 5.19
CA THR A 65 0.31 -7.80 5.05
C THR A 65 0.64 -7.56 3.60
N ILE A 66 1.61 -6.70 3.35
CA ILE A 66 2.10 -6.37 2.02
C ILE A 66 3.59 -6.69 2.01
N ASP A 67 3.99 -7.57 1.08
CA ASP A 67 5.39 -7.97 0.95
C ASP A 67 6.22 -6.82 0.38
N GLY A 68 7.47 -6.75 0.81
CA GLY A 68 8.47 -5.78 0.40
C GLY A 68 9.82 -6.16 1.00
N ASP A 69 10.77 -5.25 1.01
CA ASP A 69 12.04 -5.46 1.72
C ASP A 69 11.80 -5.73 3.22
N LYS A 70 10.78 -5.09 3.76
CA LYS A 70 10.22 -5.35 5.09
C LYS A 70 8.71 -5.47 4.96
N THR A 71 8.11 -6.37 5.73
CA THR A 71 6.65 -6.57 5.73
C THR A 71 5.95 -5.31 6.22
N LEU A 72 4.98 -4.82 5.45
CA LEU A 72 4.08 -3.76 5.85
C LEU A 72 2.78 -4.38 6.38
N TYR A 73 2.45 -4.11 7.62
CA TYR A 73 1.22 -4.53 8.29
C TYR A 73 0.15 -3.47 8.10
N GLN A 74 -1.05 -3.86 7.69
CA GLN A 74 -2.16 -2.95 7.41
C GLN A 74 -3.45 -3.42 8.07
N ALA A 75 -4.10 -2.55 8.82
CA ALA A 75 -5.46 -2.73 9.34
C ALA A 75 -6.38 -1.68 8.71
N ASP A 76 -7.34 -2.12 7.92
CA ASP A 76 -8.33 -1.30 7.23
C ASP A 76 -9.65 -1.31 8.01
N TYR A 77 -10.06 -0.15 8.50
CA TYR A 77 -11.30 0.07 9.27
C TYR A 77 -12.45 0.64 8.40
N GLY A 78 -12.24 0.72 7.08
CA GLY A 78 -13.17 1.29 6.11
C GLY A 78 -12.96 2.79 5.90
N ASP A 79 -13.12 3.62 6.92
CA ASP A 79 -12.96 5.08 6.81
C ASP A 79 -11.49 5.52 6.92
N PHE A 80 -10.65 4.69 7.53
CA PHE A 80 -9.23 4.94 7.70
C PHE A 80 -8.44 3.63 7.73
N VAL A 81 -7.17 3.75 7.43
CA VAL A 81 -6.21 2.63 7.42
C VAL A 81 -5.08 2.96 8.38
N ILE A 82 -4.73 1.99 9.24
CA ILE A 82 -3.54 2.07 10.09
C ILE A 82 -2.49 1.10 9.55
N ARG A 83 -1.24 1.56 9.43
CA ARG A 83 -0.11 0.79 8.96
C ARG A 83 1.05 0.82 9.94
N ALA A 84 1.83 -0.26 9.96
CA ALA A 84 3.05 -0.39 10.72
C ALA A 84 4.12 -1.13 9.90
N GLN A 85 5.36 -0.66 9.96
CA GLN A 85 6.50 -1.31 9.32
C GLN A 85 7.77 -1.10 10.14
N GLU A 86 8.62 -2.11 10.26
CA GLU A 86 9.95 -1.93 10.86
C GLU A 86 10.79 -1.00 9.99
N THR A 87 11.32 0.05 10.61
CA THR A 87 12.16 1.05 9.95
C THR A 87 13.26 1.51 10.91
N ASP A 88 14.29 2.17 10.39
CA ASP A 88 15.36 2.74 11.21
C ASP A 88 15.08 4.20 11.61
N ARG A 89 14.06 4.81 11.03
CA ARG A 89 13.66 6.21 11.22
C ARG A 89 12.18 6.39 10.88
N GLN A 90 11.67 7.57 11.16
CA GLN A 90 10.32 7.98 10.77
C GLN A 90 10.19 8.05 9.24
N GLU A 91 9.22 7.33 8.72
CA GLU A 91 8.88 7.31 7.29
C GLU A 91 7.37 7.40 7.11
N ASP A 92 6.94 8.08 6.05
CA ASP A 92 5.53 8.07 5.64
C ASP A 92 5.24 6.77 4.89
N ILE A 93 4.59 5.85 5.57
CA ILE A 93 4.16 4.55 5.04
C ILE A 93 2.66 4.51 4.72
N SER A 94 1.99 5.66 4.66
CA SER A 94 0.55 5.76 4.40
C SER A 94 0.14 5.23 3.02
N GLY A 95 1.06 5.23 2.06
CA GLY A 95 0.79 4.88 0.67
C GLY A 95 -0.12 5.88 -0.04
N MET A 96 -0.33 7.05 0.55
CA MET A 96 -1.12 8.13 -0.04
C MET A 96 -0.18 9.14 -0.70
N ASN A 97 -0.39 9.37 -1.99
CA ASN A 97 0.38 10.34 -2.77
C ASN A 97 -0.53 11.50 -3.18
N TYR A 98 -0.70 12.44 -2.25
CA TYR A 98 -1.50 13.66 -2.42
C TYR A 98 -0.60 14.90 -2.40
N ASP A 99 -1.08 15.99 -3.00
CA ASP A 99 -0.47 17.31 -2.84
C ASP A 99 -0.78 17.84 -1.42
N TRP A 100 0.05 17.43 -0.47
CA TRP A 100 -0.06 17.88 0.90
C TRP A 100 0.24 19.37 1.01
N THR A 101 -0.44 20.05 1.92
CA THR A 101 -0.06 21.41 2.30
C THR A 101 1.41 21.45 2.73
N GLU A 102 2.17 22.46 2.28
CA GLU A 102 3.63 22.54 2.44
C GLU A 102 4.11 22.44 3.89
N ASP A 103 3.31 22.91 4.83
CA ASP A 103 3.61 22.81 6.25
C ASP A 103 2.83 21.66 6.91
N PRO A 104 3.49 20.82 7.74
CA PRO A 104 2.77 19.89 8.58
C PRO A 104 1.83 20.68 9.50
N ILE A 105 0.53 20.38 9.44
CA ILE A 105 -0.50 21.11 10.20
C ILE A 105 -0.29 20.93 11.70
N MET A 106 0.45 19.89 12.10
CA MET A 106 0.75 19.62 13.49
C MET A 106 2.06 18.86 13.60
N THR A 107 3.05 19.48 14.21
CA THR A 107 4.21 18.82 14.79
C THR A 107 4.02 18.83 16.30
N LEU A 108 3.86 17.67 16.91
CA LEU A 108 3.67 17.53 18.34
C LEU A 108 5.01 17.15 18.98
N GLU A 109 5.95 18.05 19.02
CA GLU A 109 7.32 17.87 19.56
C GLU A 109 7.41 17.32 20.99
N LEU A 110 6.30 17.23 21.69
CA LEU A 110 6.22 16.74 23.07
C LEU A 110 5.60 15.34 23.20
N LEU A 111 5.21 14.73 22.07
CA LEU A 111 4.62 13.39 22.08
C LEU A 111 5.65 12.34 21.64
N GLN A 112 5.46 11.12 22.12
CA GLN A 112 6.33 10.02 21.75
C GLN A 112 6.30 9.80 20.23
N GLY A 113 7.49 9.72 19.60
CA GLY A 113 7.62 9.41 18.19
C GLY A 113 7.33 10.56 17.22
N ASP A 114 7.34 11.79 17.70
CA ASP A 114 7.24 13.05 16.90
C ASP A 114 6.20 12.97 15.76
N PRO A 115 4.90 12.79 16.06
CA PRO A 115 3.88 12.62 15.03
C PRO A 115 3.75 13.84 14.13
N VAL A 116 3.67 13.59 12.83
CA VAL A 116 3.46 14.61 11.80
C VAL A 116 2.12 14.37 11.12
N ALA A 117 1.22 15.34 11.15
CA ALA A 117 -0.06 15.30 10.46
C ALA A 117 -0.07 16.22 9.25
N LYS A 118 -0.71 15.78 8.16
CA LYS A 118 -0.89 16.54 6.92
C LYS A 118 -2.33 16.39 6.42
N LEU A 119 -2.87 17.44 5.83
CA LEU A 119 -4.17 17.46 5.16
C LEU A 119 -4.00 17.97 3.72
N ASP A 120 -4.81 17.46 2.80
CA ASP A 120 -4.79 17.92 1.39
C ASP A 120 -5.73 19.10 1.11
N GLY A 121 -6.49 19.54 2.12
CA GLY A 121 -7.50 20.59 1.97
C GLY A 121 -8.83 20.14 1.35
N ASN A 122 -8.93 18.88 0.88
CA ASN A 122 -10.12 18.29 0.28
C ASN A 122 -10.76 17.18 1.13
N GLY A 123 -10.22 16.98 2.33
CA GLY A 123 -10.71 16.02 3.30
C GLY A 123 -9.90 14.73 3.39
N ALA A 124 -8.84 14.56 2.60
CA ALA A 124 -7.86 13.53 2.84
C ALA A 124 -6.81 13.99 3.86
N GLY A 125 -6.29 13.05 4.63
CA GLY A 125 -5.29 13.35 5.65
C GLY A 125 -4.51 12.13 6.10
N ILE A 126 -3.29 12.41 6.58
CA ILE A 126 -2.42 11.39 7.19
C ILE A 126 -1.85 11.91 8.49
N ILE A 127 -1.54 11.00 9.38
CA ILE A 127 -0.63 11.20 10.49
C ILE A 127 0.37 10.04 10.51
N TYR A 128 1.65 10.34 10.66
CA TYR A 128 2.69 9.31 10.76
C TYR A 128 3.69 9.64 11.86
N TRP A 129 4.26 8.63 12.48
CA TRP A 129 5.18 8.73 13.60
C TRP A 129 6.13 7.55 13.65
N TYR A 130 7.17 7.64 14.48
CA TYR A 130 8.13 6.56 14.71
C TYR A 130 8.11 6.16 16.18
N LEU A 131 7.81 4.88 16.47
CA LEU A 131 7.74 4.39 17.83
C LEU A 131 8.07 2.89 17.88
N GLY A 132 8.84 2.47 18.87
CA GLY A 132 9.16 1.07 19.09
C GLY A 132 9.95 0.39 17.95
N GLY A 133 10.81 1.15 17.23
CA GLY A 133 11.56 0.62 16.07
C GLY A 133 10.71 0.48 14.80
N ARG A 134 9.56 1.16 14.73
CA ARG A 134 8.64 1.11 13.59
C ARG A 134 8.17 2.48 13.18
N SER A 135 8.01 2.66 11.88
CA SER A 135 7.15 3.72 11.36
C SER A 135 5.70 3.25 11.41
N TRP A 136 4.86 4.17 11.80
CA TRP A 136 3.41 4.02 11.85
C TRP A 136 2.76 5.10 11.01
N SER A 137 1.61 4.79 10.41
CA SER A 137 0.77 5.81 9.79
C SER A 137 -0.70 5.49 10.01
N ALA A 138 -1.51 6.55 10.10
CA ALA A 138 -2.95 6.46 9.94
C ALA A 138 -3.36 7.40 8.80
N ALA A 139 -4.21 6.91 7.88
CA ALA A 139 -4.57 7.59 6.66
C ALA A 139 -6.08 7.56 6.41
N MET A 140 -6.64 8.68 5.98
CA MET A 140 -8.03 8.86 5.62
C MET A 140 -8.12 9.49 4.24
N THR A 141 -8.98 8.97 3.37
CA THR A 141 -9.22 9.55 2.03
C THR A 141 -10.31 10.62 2.03
N GLN A 142 -11.13 10.67 3.08
CA GLN A 142 -12.23 11.63 3.25
C GLN A 142 -12.48 11.91 4.73
N GLY A 143 -12.95 13.10 5.04
CA GLY A 143 -13.37 13.48 6.40
C GLY A 143 -12.22 13.61 7.41
N ALA A 144 -10.99 13.71 6.95
CA ALA A 144 -9.84 13.91 7.81
C ALA A 144 -9.85 15.35 8.38
N ASP A 145 -9.63 15.43 9.68
CA ASP A 145 -9.31 16.65 10.40
C ASP A 145 -8.21 16.36 11.44
N VAL A 146 -7.64 17.42 12.00
CA VAL A 146 -6.52 17.31 12.95
C VAL A 146 -6.89 16.52 14.19
N ASP A 147 -8.10 16.70 14.73
CA ASP A 147 -8.52 16.04 15.97
C ASP A 147 -8.78 14.55 15.75
N THR A 148 -9.35 14.20 14.61
CA THR A 148 -9.53 12.80 14.20
C THR A 148 -8.18 12.10 14.02
N LEU A 149 -7.24 12.68 13.27
CA LEU A 149 -5.90 12.12 13.08
C LEU A 149 -5.15 11.97 14.40
N ARG A 150 -5.25 12.99 15.27
CA ARG A 150 -4.67 12.95 16.62
C ARG A 150 -5.24 11.81 17.46
N SER A 151 -6.56 11.58 17.39
CA SER A 151 -7.21 10.47 18.11
C SER A 151 -6.73 9.11 17.64
N LEU A 152 -6.54 8.92 16.32
CA LEU A 152 -5.97 7.70 15.75
C LEU A 152 -4.56 7.45 16.26
N TYR A 153 -3.71 8.48 16.25
CA TYR A 153 -2.36 8.41 16.81
C TYR A 153 -2.38 7.99 18.29
N PHE A 154 -3.10 8.69 19.15
CA PHE A 154 -3.09 8.41 20.59
C PHE A 154 -3.53 6.98 20.91
N LYS A 155 -4.64 6.53 20.32
CA LYS A 155 -5.14 5.17 20.55
C LYS A 155 -4.16 4.10 20.09
N THR A 156 -3.42 4.35 19.02
CA THR A 156 -2.44 3.39 18.50
C THR A 156 -1.14 3.41 19.32
N ALA A 157 -0.64 4.60 19.65
CA ALA A 157 0.60 4.77 20.42
C ALA A 157 0.48 4.24 21.86
N GLU A 158 -0.69 4.38 22.49
CA GLU A 158 -0.95 3.85 23.84
C GLU A 158 -0.77 2.33 23.93
N LEU A 159 -1.09 1.60 22.86
CA LEU A 159 -1.00 0.15 22.80
C LEU A 159 0.39 -0.37 22.39
N ASN A 160 1.24 0.51 21.87
CA ASN A 160 2.53 0.16 21.27
C ASN A 160 3.65 1.08 21.81
N PRO A 161 3.91 1.10 23.16
CA PRO A 161 4.86 1.99 23.81
C PRO A 161 6.32 1.74 23.42
#